data_a028b0fb72f3bf302fba1e82fffb148b
#
_entry.id   a028b0fb72f3bf302fba1e82fffb148b
#
_cell.length_a   1.000
_cell.length_b   1.000
_cell.length_c   1.000
_cell.angle_alpha   90.00
_cell.angle_beta   90.00
_cell.angle_gamma   90.00
#
_symmetry.space_group_name_H-M   'P 1'
#
loop_
_entity.id
_entity.type
_entity.pdbx_description
1 polymer ?
#
loop_
_entity_poly.entity_id
_entity_poly.type
_entity_poly.pdbx_seq_one_letter_code
_entity_poly.pdbx_strand_id
1 'polypeptide(L)'
;MNNVHAGDPKAITKANNRFAVDLYRLVQREQGNLIYSPYSIEAAFAMTYAGAKEATAEQMRKALHWQSEAQAVAQGFHALNQSLGAAQAKDKVQWVVANSLWPQHDAPFKQDFLTLVKNQFG
;
A
#
# COMPACT_ATOMS: atom_id res chain seq x y z
N MET A 1 0.01 23.33 11.60
CA MET A 1 0.23 22.71 10.26
C MET A 1 1.01 21.43 10.50
N ASN A 2 0.35 20.28 10.46
CA ASN A 2 1.04 18.99 10.62
C ASN A 2 1.81 18.71 9.33
N ASN A 3 3.13 18.88 9.36
CA ASN A 3 4.01 18.36 8.31
C ASN A 3 3.84 16.85 8.28
N VAL A 4 3.08 16.36 7.31
CA VAL A 4 3.09 14.94 6.97
C VAL A 4 4.45 14.70 6.32
N HIS A 5 5.39 14.15 7.10
CA HIS A 5 6.70 13.78 6.58
C HIS A 5 6.50 12.73 5.46
N ALA A 6 7.18 12.94 4.34
CA ALA A 6 7.21 11.97 3.26
C ALA A 6 7.65 10.60 3.85
N GLY A 7 6.86 9.55 3.60
CA GLY A 7 7.16 8.21 4.11
C GLY A 7 6.75 7.94 5.57
N ASP A 8 5.85 8.74 6.16
CA ASP A 8 5.36 8.50 7.53
C ASP A 8 4.48 7.22 7.59
N PRO A 9 4.90 6.16 8.30
CA PRO A 9 4.12 4.94 8.45
C PRO A 9 2.78 5.16 9.18
N LYS A 10 2.69 6.18 10.04
CA LYS A 10 1.42 6.52 10.72
C LYS A 10 0.38 7.06 9.74
N ALA A 11 0.81 7.80 8.72
CA ALA A 11 -0.07 8.28 7.66
C ALA A 11 -0.65 7.10 6.86
N ILE A 12 0.17 6.10 6.54
CA ILE A 12 -0.28 4.86 5.88
C ILE A 12 -1.27 4.09 6.76
N THR A 13 -0.95 3.88 8.04
CA THR A 13 -1.85 3.20 8.98
C THR A 13 -3.21 3.91 9.07
N LYS A 14 -3.22 5.23 9.12
CA LYS A 14 -4.46 6.02 9.17
C LYS A 14 -5.28 5.88 7.88
N ALA A 15 -4.64 5.91 6.74
CA ALA A 15 -5.28 5.71 5.44
C ALA A 15 -5.87 4.31 5.35
N ASN A 16 -5.08 3.29 5.68
CA ASN A 16 -5.50 1.89 5.68
C ASN A 16 -6.71 1.61 6.58
N ASN A 17 -6.75 2.20 7.77
CA ASN A 17 -7.90 2.05 8.66
C ASN A 17 -9.18 2.66 8.07
N ARG A 18 -9.08 3.78 7.37
CA ARG A 18 -10.23 4.40 6.69
C ARG A 18 -10.69 3.54 5.51
N PHE A 19 -9.76 3.14 4.66
CA PHE A 19 -10.03 2.24 3.56
C PHE A 19 -10.67 0.92 4.03
N ALA A 20 -10.17 0.32 5.11
CA ALA A 20 -10.71 -0.90 5.70
C ALA A 20 -12.19 -0.75 6.08
N VAL A 21 -12.57 0.38 6.69
CA VAL A 21 -13.96 0.66 7.06
C VAL A 21 -14.84 0.86 5.82
N ASP A 22 -14.35 1.60 4.83
CA ASP A 22 -15.12 1.86 3.61
C ASP A 22 -15.30 0.58 2.79
N LEU A 23 -14.25 -0.22 2.66
CA LEU A 23 -14.33 -1.51 1.99
C LEU A 23 -15.29 -2.46 2.73
N TYR A 24 -15.21 -2.54 4.07
CA TYR A 24 -16.13 -3.36 4.85
C TYR A 24 -17.58 -2.98 4.62
N ARG A 25 -17.91 -1.69 4.60
CA ARG A 25 -19.28 -1.21 4.32
C ARG A 25 -19.81 -1.63 2.96
N LEU A 26 -18.93 -1.80 1.97
CA LEU A 26 -19.32 -2.28 0.65
C LEU A 26 -19.54 -3.80 0.64
N VAL A 27 -18.59 -4.56 1.20
CA VAL A 27 -18.58 -6.02 1.05
C VAL A 27 -19.42 -6.76 2.10
N GLN A 28 -19.76 -6.14 3.25
CA GLN A 28 -20.59 -6.73 4.28
C GLN A 28 -22.01 -7.13 3.84
N ARG A 29 -22.43 -6.61 2.68
CA ARG A 29 -23.76 -6.90 2.11
C ARG A 29 -23.81 -8.26 1.41
N GLU A 30 -22.66 -8.81 1.07
CA GLU A 30 -22.56 -10.13 0.47
C GLU A 30 -22.89 -11.21 1.51
N GLN A 31 -23.57 -12.27 1.08
CA GLN A 31 -23.88 -13.38 1.96
C GLN A 31 -22.67 -14.31 2.12
N GLY A 32 -22.47 -14.83 3.33
CA GLY A 32 -21.42 -15.79 3.64
C GLY A 32 -20.30 -15.22 4.52
N ASN A 33 -19.27 -16.03 4.71
CA ASN A 33 -18.09 -15.63 5.49
C ASN A 33 -17.20 -14.70 4.67
N LEU A 34 -16.79 -13.60 5.29
CA LEU A 34 -15.91 -12.61 4.69
C LEU A 34 -14.54 -12.64 5.36
N ILE A 35 -13.49 -12.88 4.57
CA ILE A 35 -12.09 -12.81 5.01
C ILE A 35 -11.32 -12.00 3.98
N TYR A 36 -10.70 -10.90 4.41
CA TYR A 36 -9.82 -10.10 3.56
C TYR A 36 -8.82 -9.31 4.41
N SER A 37 -7.72 -8.86 3.78
CA SER A 37 -6.71 -8.03 4.41
C SER A 37 -6.68 -6.66 3.74
N PRO A 38 -7.21 -5.60 4.37
CA PRO A 38 -7.13 -4.24 3.83
C PRO A 38 -5.70 -3.81 3.56
N TYR A 39 -4.77 -4.17 4.46
CA TYR A 39 -3.35 -3.88 4.32
C TYR A 39 -2.75 -4.48 3.04
N SER A 40 -3.01 -5.77 2.77
CA SER A 40 -2.50 -6.44 1.57
C SER A 40 -3.07 -5.85 0.29
N ILE A 41 -4.34 -5.46 0.31
CA ILE A 41 -5.00 -4.79 -0.82
C ILE A 41 -4.35 -3.43 -1.08
N GLU A 42 -4.19 -2.60 -0.06
CA GLU A 42 -3.55 -1.29 -0.22
C GLU A 42 -2.09 -1.39 -0.63
N ALA A 43 -1.32 -2.35 -0.09
CA ALA A 43 0.08 -2.55 -0.49
C ALA A 43 0.19 -2.92 -1.98
N ALA A 44 -0.71 -3.76 -2.50
CA ALA A 44 -0.77 -4.08 -3.93
C ALA A 44 -1.10 -2.83 -4.78
N PHE A 45 -2.08 -2.04 -4.34
CA PHE A 45 -2.41 -0.78 -5.01
C PHE A 45 -1.29 0.26 -4.92
N ALA A 46 -0.51 0.30 -3.85
CA ALA A 46 0.62 1.22 -3.72
C ALA A 46 1.72 0.95 -4.77
N MET A 47 1.97 -0.32 -5.12
CA MET A 47 2.84 -0.67 -6.24
C MET A 47 2.31 -0.13 -7.58
N THR A 48 1.01 -0.28 -7.83
CA THR A 48 0.37 0.24 -9.04
C THR A 48 0.36 1.77 -9.07
N TYR A 49 0.11 2.39 -7.92
CA TYR A 49 0.11 3.85 -7.76
C TYR A 49 1.45 4.48 -8.12
N ALA A 50 2.56 3.79 -7.88
CA ALA A 50 3.90 4.23 -8.28
C ALA A 50 4.02 4.52 -9.79
N GLY A 51 3.22 3.85 -10.62
CA GLY A 51 3.16 4.06 -12.06
C GLY A 51 1.99 4.93 -12.54
N ALA A 52 1.02 5.20 -11.68
CA ALA A 52 -0.19 5.95 -12.04
C ALA A 52 0.11 7.44 -12.28
N LYS A 53 -0.63 8.05 -13.20
CA LYS A 53 -0.50 9.47 -13.57
C LYS A 53 -1.88 10.13 -13.64
N GLU A 54 -1.86 11.45 -13.53
CA GLU A 54 -3.03 12.32 -13.77
C GLU A 54 -4.31 11.85 -13.06
N ALA A 55 -5.40 11.70 -13.80
CA ALA A 55 -6.70 11.32 -13.25
C ALA A 55 -6.68 9.97 -12.52
N THR A 56 -5.92 8.98 -13.02
CA THR A 56 -5.80 7.68 -12.37
C THR A 56 -5.12 7.80 -11.01
N ALA A 57 -4.02 8.54 -10.92
CA ALA A 57 -3.33 8.78 -9.66
C ALA A 57 -4.23 9.49 -8.65
N GLU A 58 -4.97 10.50 -9.09
CA GLU A 58 -5.90 11.25 -8.24
C GLU A 58 -7.05 10.39 -7.72
N GLN A 59 -7.64 9.55 -8.57
CA GLN A 59 -8.72 8.63 -8.19
C GLN A 59 -8.23 7.59 -7.18
N MET A 60 -7.05 7.00 -7.41
CA MET A 60 -6.43 6.06 -6.48
C MET A 60 -6.16 6.72 -5.13
N ARG A 61 -5.58 7.91 -5.13
CA ARG A 61 -5.27 8.67 -3.91
C ARG A 61 -6.53 8.93 -3.08
N LYS A 62 -7.63 9.30 -3.72
CA LYS A 62 -8.91 9.54 -3.05
C LYS A 62 -9.51 8.26 -2.49
N ALA A 63 -9.58 7.21 -3.29
CA ALA A 63 -10.21 5.94 -2.91
C ALA A 63 -9.46 5.25 -1.76
N LEU A 64 -8.13 5.39 -1.71
CA LEU A 64 -7.27 4.77 -0.72
C LEU A 64 -6.88 5.72 0.43
N HIS A 65 -7.49 6.90 0.47
CA HIS A 65 -7.28 7.93 1.51
C HIS A 65 -5.83 8.43 1.67
N TRP A 66 -5.00 8.25 0.65
CA TRP A 66 -3.61 8.72 0.69
C TRP A 66 -3.54 10.24 0.56
N GLN A 67 -2.68 10.86 1.37
CA GLN A 67 -2.49 12.31 1.40
C GLN A 67 -1.23 12.75 0.66
N SER A 68 -0.44 11.79 0.16
CA SER A 68 0.88 12.03 -0.41
C SER A 68 1.00 11.45 -1.82
N GLU A 69 2.02 11.91 -2.53
CA GLU A 69 2.40 11.41 -3.84
C GLU A 69 2.95 9.97 -3.76
N ALA A 70 2.98 9.28 -4.89
CA ALA A 70 3.28 7.86 -4.99
C ALA A 70 4.60 7.44 -4.32
N GLN A 71 5.66 8.23 -4.47
CA GLN A 71 6.94 7.94 -3.84
C GLN A 71 6.86 7.97 -2.31
N ALA A 72 6.18 8.95 -1.73
CA ALA A 72 6.02 9.06 -0.29
C ALA A 72 5.11 7.95 0.27
N VAL A 73 4.07 7.54 -0.48
CA VAL A 73 3.24 6.39 -0.13
C VAL A 73 4.07 5.12 -0.11
N ALA A 74 4.88 4.85 -1.14
CA ALA A 74 5.75 3.68 -1.21
C ALA A 74 6.76 3.64 -0.04
N GLN A 75 7.40 4.75 0.27
CA GLN A 75 8.31 4.88 1.43
C GLN A 75 7.58 4.63 2.76
N GLY A 76 6.34 5.09 2.89
CA GLY A 76 5.52 4.86 4.08
C GLY A 76 5.19 3.37 4.28
N PHE A 77 4.84 2.65 3.21
CA PHE A 77 4.66 1.20 3.26
C PHE A 77 5.96 0.47 3.60
N HIS A 78 7.09 0.89 3.03
CA HIS A 78 8.39 0.32 3.37
C HIS A 78 8.71 0.49 4.87
N ALA A 79 8.55 1.69 5.41
CA ALA A 79 8.78 1.97 6.83
C ALA A 79 7.81 1.19 7.74
N LEU A 80 6.55 1.04 7.33
CA LEU A 80 5.58 0.24 8.07
C LEU A 80 5.96 -1.24 8.09
N ASN A 81 6.38 -1.80 6.96
CA ASN A 81 6.88 -3.17 6.86
C ASN A 81 8.09 -3.41 7.76
N GLN A 82 9.03 -2.49 7.79
CA GLN A 82 10.19 -2.57 8.68
C GLN A 82 9.76 -2.58 10.16
N SER A 83 8.80 -1.72 10.52
CA SER A 83 8.29 -1.66 11.89
C SER A 83 7.58 -2.95 12.31
N LEU A 84 6.79 -3.55 11.40
CA LEU A 84 6.13 -4.84 11.64
C LEU A 84 7.16 -5.97 11.77
N GLY A 85 8.19 -5.99 10.92
CA GLY A 85 9.28 -6.96 10.99
C GLY A 85 10.08 -6.86 12.30
N ALA A 86 10.32 -5.65 12.79
CA ALA A 86 10.99 -5.44 14.06
C ALA A 86 10.16 -5.92 15.28
N ALA A 87 8.83 -5.80 15.21
CA ALA A 87 7.94 -6.32 16.24
C ALA A 87 7.96 -7.86 16.30
N GLN A 88 8.07 -8.54 15.15
CA GLN A 88 8.17 -10.00 15.08
C GLN A 88 9.35 -10.57 15.90
N ALA A 89 10.51 -9.90 15.82
CA ALA A 89 11.71 -10.36 16.49
C ALA A 89 11.56 -10.42 18.02
N LYS A 90 10.62 -9.67 18.59
CA LYS A 90 10.34 -9.64 20.03
C LYS A 90 9.35 -10.73 20.47
N ASP A 91 8.34 -11.03 19.65
CA ASP A 91 7.18 -11.82 20.09
C ASP A 91 7.12 -13.25 19.54
N LYS A 92 8.17 -13.72 18.84
CA LYS A 92 8.26 -15.06 18.20
C LYS A 92 7.10 -15.33 17.21
N VAL A 93 6.43 -14.29 16.74
CA VAL A 93 5.39 -14.39 15.71
C VAL A 93 6.05 -14.18 14.36
N GLN A 94 5.83 -15.06 13.41
CA GLN A 94 6.30 -14.86 12.04
C GLN A 94 5.20 -14.16 11.21
N TRP A 95 5.51 -12.94 10.76
CA TRP A 95 4.66 -12.18 9.85
C TRP A 95 5.33 -12.06 8.49
N VAL A 96 4.73 -12.64 7.48
CA VAL A 96 5.26 -12.57 6.11
C VAL A 96 4.22 -11.88 5.22
N VAL A 97 4.63 -10.78 4.61
CA VAL A 97 3.84 -10.11 3.58
C VAL A 97 4.56 -10.31 2.25
N ALA A 98 3.90 -10.93 1.30
CA ALA A 98 4.41 -11.11 -0.05
C ALA A 98 3.41 -10.52 -1.04
N ASN A 99 3.85 -9.53 -1.80
CA ASN A 99 3.14 -8.99 -2.94
C ASN A 99 4.01 -9.16 -4.18
N SER A 100 3.39 -9.40 -5.33
CA SER A 100 4.13 -9.52 -6.58
C SER A 100 3.46 -8.75 -7.69
N LEU A 101 4.27 -8.11 -8.51
CA LEU A 101 3.85 -7.46 -9.74
C LEU A 101 4.18 -8.39 -10.92
N TRP A 102 3.19 -8.67 -11.75
CA TRP A 102 3.33 -9.53 -12.93
C TRP A 102 3.23 -8.68 -14.20
N PRO A 103 4.28 -7.93 -14.56
CA PRO A 103 4.26 -7.11 -15.76
C PRO A 103 4.29 -8.00 -17.02
N GLN A 104 3.62 -7.54 -18.07
CA GLN A 104 3.72 -8.20 -19.37
C GLN A 104 5.17 -8.13 -19.85
N HIS A 105 5.71 -9.27 -20.33
CA HIS A 105 7.14 -9.42 -20.67
C HIS A 105 7.63 -8.39 -21.69
N ASP A 106 6.83 -8.08 -22.69
CA ASP A 106 7.21 -7.17 -23.79
C ASP A 106 6.75 -5.71 -23.59
N ALA A 107 6.16 -5.38 -22.45
CA ALA A 107 5.71 -4.03 -22.18
C ALA A 107 6.91 -3.14 -21.76
N PRO A 108 7.07 -1.94 -22.34
CA PRO A 108 8.19 -1.04 -22.07
C PRO A 108 8.00 -0.30 -20.73
N PHE A 109 8.15 -1.01 -19.62
CA PHE A 109 8.09 -0.38 -18.30
C PHE A 109 9.30 0.55 -18.09
N LYS A 110 9.04 1.73 -17.52
CA LYS A 110 10.10 2.67 -17.17
C LYS A 110 10.97 2.08 -16.06
N GLN A 111 12.29 2.19 -16.20
CA GLN A 111 13.24 1.65 -15.23
C GLN A 111 13.07 2.24 -13.84
N ASP A 112 12.74 3.53 -13.73
CA ASP A 112 12.51 4.20 -12.46
C ASP A 112 11.32 3.57 -11.70
N PHE A 113 10.25 3.20 -12.41
CA PHE A 113 9.10 2.50 -11.84
C PHE A 113 9.51 1.13 -11.27
N LEU A 114 10.21 0.33 -12.06
CA LEU A 114 10.67 -1.00 -11.64
C LEU A 114 11.61 -0.91 -10.44
N THR A 115 12.54 0.05 -10.46
CA THR A 115 13.48 0.31 -9.37
C THR A 115 12.75 0.73 -8.08
N LEU A 116 11.77 1.62 -8.19
CA LEU A 116 10.98 2.06 -7.04
C LEU A 116 10.22 0.88 -6.41
N VAL A 117 9.51 0.11 -7.23
CA VAL A 117 8.73 -1.04 -6.74
C VAL A 117 9.65 -2.05 -6.05
N LYS A 118 10.77 -2.40 -6.67
CA LYS A 118 11.74 -3.34 -6.10
C LYS A 118 12.31 -2.84 -4.75
N ASN A 119 12.67 -1.57 -4.68
CA ASN A 119 13.33 -1.02 -3.47
C ASN A 119 12.38 -0.81 -2.30
N GLN A 120 11.10 -0.54 -2.55
CA GLN A 120 10.14 -0.20 -1.49
C GLN A 120 9.27 -1.39 -1.08
N PHE A 121 9.05 -2.34 -1.97
CA PHE A 121 8.16 -3.48 -1.70
C PHE A 121 8.87 -4.86 -1.71
N GLY A 122 10.07 -4.93 -2.20
CA GLY A 122 10.91 -6.15 -2.20
C GLY A 122 10.87 -6.92 -3.51
#